data_e8bd507c0115f6b383f486580c65d27e
#
_entry.id   e8bd507c0115f6b383f486580c65d27e
#
_cell.length_a   1.000
_cell.length_b   1.000
_cell.length_c   1.000
_cell.angle_alpha   90.00
_cell.angle_beta   90.00
_cell.angle_gamma   90.00
#
_symmetry.space_group_name_H-M   'P 1'
#
loop_
_entity.id
_entity.type
_entity.pdbx_description
1 polymer ?
#
loop_
_entity_poly.entity_id
_entity_poly.type
_entity_poly.pdbx_seq_one_letter_code
_entity_poly.pdbx_strand_id
1 'polypeptide(L)' 'MVRLDLSDDEARALGDALTAQLHSLRFELSAADARQFRHDLRERLERLEHVAALLASETAESERPSVV' A
#
# COMPACT_ATOMS: atom_id res chain seq x y z
N MET A 1 -5.32 0.15 17.73
CA MET A 1 -5.29 0.90 16.47
C MET A 1 -3.99 1.70 16.37
N VAL A 2 -3.33 1.62 15.22
CA VAL A 2 -2.04 2.29 15.02
C VAL A 2 -2.26 3.69 14.44
N ARG A 3 -1.55 4.68 14.97
CA ARG A 3 -1.54 6.03 14.44
C ARG A 3 -0.13 6.39 14.04
N LEU A 4 0.02 6.99 12.87
CA LEU A 4 1.31 7.40 12.35
C LEU A 4 1.25 8.86 11.93
N ASP A 5 2.24 9.63 12.40
CA ASP A 5 2.42 11.00 11.95
C ASP A 5 3.66 11.03 11.07
N LEU A 6 3.45 11.24 9.77
CA LEU A 6 4.52 11.24 8.79
C LEU A 6 4.63 12.60 8.12
N SER A 7 5.86 13.01 7.85
CA SER A 7 6.08 14.17 6.99
C SER A 7 5.67 13.81 5.56
N ASP A 8 5.53 14.80 4.71
CA ASP A 8 5.18 14.57 3.30
C ASP A 8 6.22 13.69 2.61
N ASP A 9 7.50 13.90 2.90
CA ASP A 9 8.57 13.10 2.33
C ASP A 9 8.52 11.66 2.83
N GLU A 10 8.24 11.48 4.10
CA GLU A 10 8.11 10.14 4.69
C GLU A 10 6.90 9.40 4.11
N ALA A 11 5.79 10.10 3.94
CA ALA A 11 4.59 9.51 3.35
C ALA A 11 4.85 9.08 1.91
N ARG A 12 5.58 9.89 1.16
CA ARG A 12 5.94 9.56 -0.22
C ARG A 12 6.85 8.33 -0.28
N ALA A 13 7.84 8.28 0.61
CA ALA A 13 8.74 7.13 0.67
C ALA A 13 7.98 5.86 1.01
N LEU A 14 7.05 5.94 1.95
CA LEU A 14 6.22 4.78 2.31
C LEU A 14 5.34 4.35 1.14
N GLY A 15 4.74 5.31 0.44
CA GLY A 15 3.92 5.03 -0.73
C GLY A 15 4.70 4.32 -1.81
N ASP A 16 5.93 4.76 -2.07
CA ASP A 16 6.80 4.12 -3.06
C ASP A 16 7.14 2.69 -2.66
N ALA A 17 7.45 2.50 -1.38
CA ALA A 17 7.76 1.16 -0.86
C ALA A 17 6.55 0.23 -0.97
N LEU A 18 5.36 0.73 -0.66
CA LEU A 18 4.12 -0.05 -0.78
C LEU A 18 3.85 -0.43 -2.23
N THR A 19 4.03 0.52 -3.15
CA THR A 19 3.83 0.26 -4.57
C THR A 19 4.76 -0.84 -5.08
N ALA A 20 6.03 -0.77 -4.69
CA ALA A 20 7.02 -1.78 -5.06
C ALA A 20 6.65 -3.15 -4.48
N GLN A 21 6.24 -3.18 -3.22
CA GLN A 21 5.87 -4.43 -2.56
C GLN A 21 4.61 -5.04 -3.18
N LEU A 22 3.62 -4.21 -3.51
CA LEU A 22 2.40 -4.68 -4.16
C LEU A 22 2.71 -5.31 -5.52
N HIS A 23 3.58 -4.67 -6.28
CA HIS A 23 4.00 -5.20 -7.57
C HIS A 23 4.66 -6.56 -7.41
N SER A 24 5.56 -6.67 -6.43
CA SER A 24 6.27 -7.91 -6.15
C SER A 24 5.32 -9.02 -5.71
N LEU A 25 4.34 -8.71 -4.85
CA LEU A 25 3.36 -9.67 -4.38
C LEU A 25 2.45 -10.16 -5.50
N ARG A 26 2.04 -9.27 -6.39
CA ARG A 26 1.22 -9.65 -7.54
C ARG A 26 1.97 -10.59 -8.45
N PHE A 27 3.26 -10.36 -8.65
CA PHE A 27 4.11 -11.23 -9.43
C PHE A 27 4.24 -12.61 -8.76
N GLU A 28 4.51 -12.63 -7.46
CA GLU A 28 4.61 -13.87 -6.70
C GLU A 28 3.31 -14.67 -6.74
N LEU A 29 2.17 -13.97 -6.63
CA LEU A 29 0.86 -14.61 -6.67
C LEU A 29 0.61 -15.26 -8.02
N SER A 30 0.98 -14.59 -9.11
CA SER A 30 0.78 -15.13 -10.44
C SER A 30 1.65 -16.36 -10.70
N ALA A 31 2.80 -16.45 -10.02
CA ALA A 31 3.73 -17.56 -10.18
C ALA A 31 3.52 -18.68 -9.16
N ALA A 32 2.67 -18.46 -8.14
CA ALA A 32 2.47 -19.44 -7.09
C ALA A 32 1.59 -20.61 -7.55
N ASP A 33 2.04 -21.83 -7.30
CA ASP A 33 1.31 -23.05 -7.69
C ASP A 33 0.47 -23.62 -6.54
N ALA A 34 0.96 -23.54 -5.30
CA ALA A 34 0.27 -24.11 -4.16
C ALA A 34 -0.91 -23.25 -3.74
N ARG A 35 -2.09 -23.85 -3.64
CA ARG A 35 -3.32 -23.16 -3.30
C ARG A 35 -3.21 -22.39 -1.98
N GLN A 36 -2.65 -23.03 -0.96
CA GLN A 36 -2.53 -22.42 0.36
C GLN A 36 -1.57 -21.23 0.34
N PHE A 37 -0.49 -21.37 -0.39
CA PHE A 37 0.48 -20.30 -0.54
C PHE A 37 -0.15 -19.10 -1.26
N ARG A 38 -0.95 -19.37 -2.29
CA ARG A 38 -1.66 -18.32 -3.01
C ARG A 38 -2.67 -17.60 -2.11
N HIS A 39 -3.32 -18.35 -1.24
CA HIS A 39 -4.28 -17.77 -0.29
C HIS A 39 -3.58 -16.79 0.66
N ASP A 40 -2.46 -17.19 1.22
CA ASP A 40 -1.69 -16.33 2.12
C ASP A 40 -1.18 -15.09 1.43
N LEU A 41 -0.70 -15.23 0.19
CA LEU A 41 -0.24 -14.10 -0.61
C LEU A 41 -1.37 -13.13 -0.91
N ARG A 42 -2.54 -13.68 -1.22
CA ARG A 42 -3.71 -12.85 -1.52
C ARG A 42 -4.15 -12.04 -0.32
N GLU A 43 -4.18 -12.66 0.85
CA GLU A 43 -4.53 -11.95 2.09
C GLU A 43 -3.55 -10.82 2.37
N ARG A 44 -2.26 -11.09 2.19
CA ARG A 44 -1.24 -10.07 2.39
C ARG A 44 -1.39 -8.94 1.38
N LEU A 45 -1.66 -9.30 0.13
CA LEU A 45 -1.87 -8.33 -0.93
C LEU A 45 -3.07 -7.41 -0.62
N GLU A 46 -4.18 -8.00 -0.22
CA GLU A 46 -5.39 -7.23 0.11
C GLU A 46 -5.14 -6.28 1.26
N ARG A 47 -4.43 -6.73 2.27
CA ARG A 47 -4.10 -5.92 3.44
C ARG A 47 -3.23 -4.73 3.05
N LEU A 48 -2.22 -4.97 2.21
CA LEU A 48 -1.34 -3.90 1.75
C LEU A 48 -2.04 -2.95 0.78
N GLU A 49 -2.95 -3.45 -0.04
CA GLU A 49 -3.75 -2.59 -0.91
C GLU A 49 -4.62 -1.65 -0.09
N HIS A 50 -5.16 -2.15 1.00
CA HIS A 50 -5.97 -1.31 1.90
C HIS A 50 -5.11 -0.21 2.53
N VAL A 51 -3.92 -0.56 3.02
CA VAL A 51 -3.00 0.41 3.60
C VAL A 51 -2.58 1.45 2.57
N ALA A 52 -2.28 1.01 1.36
CA ALA A 52 -1.90 1.91 0.28
C ALA A 52 -3.03 2.89 -0.06
N ALA A 53 -4.28 2.41 -0.05
CA ALA A 53 -5.44 3.25 -0.31
C ALA A 53 -5.62 4.30 0.79
N LEU A 54 -5.44 3.91 2.05
CA LEU A 54 -5.52 4.83 3.17
C LEU A 54 -4.44 5.92 3.06
N LEU A 55 -3.23 5.52 2.76
CA LEU A 55 -2.13 6.45 2.62
C LEU A 55 -2.35 7.43 1.46
N ALA A 56 -2.81 6.92 0.33
CA ALA A 56 -3.10 7.75 -0.84
C ALA A 56 -4.21 8.77 -0.54
N SER A 57 -5.22 8.35 0.20
CA SER A 57 -6.31 9.22 0.59
C SER A 57 -5.82 10.37 1.47
N GLU A 58 -4.98 10.08 2.44
CA GLU A 58 -4.44 11.09 3.33
C GLU A 58 -3.46 12.01 2.62
N THR A 59 -2.64 11.47 1.73
CA THR A 59 -1.70 12.25 0.95
C THR A 59 -2.44 13.20 0.01
N ALA A 60 -3.53 12.73 -0.60
CA ALA A 60 -4.34 13.56 -1.48
C ALA A 60 -4.97 14.74 -0.72
N GLU A 61 -5.42 14.50 0.51
CA GLU A 61 -5.95 15.57 1.35
C GLU A 61 -4.89 16.60 1.71
N SER A 62 -3.69 16.11 2.04
CA SER A 62 -2.56 16.96 2.38
C SER A 62 -2.08 17.81 1.22
N GLU A 63 -2.16 17.25 0.00
CA GLU A 63 -1.71 17.93 -1.22
C GLU A 63 -2.79 18.75 -1.88
N ARG A 64 -4.01 18.71 -1.36
CA ARG A 64 -5.11 19.47 -1.94
C ARG A 64 -4.78 20.96 -1.89
N PRO A 65 -4.81 21.65 -3.04
CA PRO A 65 -4.54 23.09 -3.05
C PRO A 65 -5.61 23.80 -2.23
N SER A 66 -5.16 24.75 -1.41
CA SER A 66 -6.08 25.63 -0.72
C SER A 66 -6.81 26.45 -1.75
N VAL A 67 -8.01 26.08 -2.05
CA VAL A 67 -8.84 26.91 -2.92
C VAL A 67 -9.48 27.94 -2.02
N VAL A 68 -9.12 29.14 -2.25
CA VAL A 68 -9.71 30.26 -1.53
C VAL A 68 -10.94 30.70 -2.26
#